data_cf15c3fcd6e148bea16a32a3c52e4d8f
#
_entry.id   cf15c3fcd6e148bea16a32a3c52e4d8f
#
_cell.length_a   1.000
_cell.length_b   1.000
_cell.length_c   1.000
_cell.angle_alpha   90.00
_cell.angle_beta   90.00
_cell.angle_gamma   90.00
#
_symmetry.space_group_name_H-M   'P 1'
#
loop_
_entity.id
_entity.type
_entity.pdbx_description
1 polymer ?
#
loop_
_entity_poly.entity_id
_entity_poly.type
_entity_poly.pdbx_seq_one_letter_code
_entity_poly.pdbx_strand_id
1 'polypeptide(L)'
;MDHFSKPGDEFEIALKNKQLHRNFQGYCTRETTGQVYAFGASSISQLDSAYSQNFKNAAKYIAEIEKNNLAVFRGYSVNKEQKIVRDVINSIMCNYYLDVEEIASMNNCSRREVIRIIDFDSKKFEDFIFDGLLKIEKFKLSVFKKVRLFTRNIAMRFDPLINQKIGTYSNTI
;
A
#
# COMPACT_ATOMS: atom_id res chain seq x y z
N MET A 1 -7.08 -6.91 -9.18
CA MET A 1 -7.74 -6.22 -10.32
C MET A 1 -6.65 -5.47 -11.05
N ASP A 2 -6.48 -5.76 -12.33
CA ASP A 2 -5.47 -5.12 -13.16
C ASP A 2 -6.11 -3.91 -13.84
N HIS A 3 -5.33 -2.84 -14.00
CA HIS A 3 -5.76 -1.62 -14.66
C HIS A 3 -4.94 -1.45 -15.94
N PHE A 4 -5.62 -1.13 -17.02
CA PHE A 4 -5.00 -0.87 -18.32
C PHE A 4 -5.21 0.61 -18.65
N SER A 5 -4.15 1.31 -18.98
CA SER A 5 -4.19 2.70 -19.44
C SER A 5 -3.65 2.82 -20.86
N LYS A 6 -4.14 3.79 -21.60
CA LYS A 6 -3.62 4.12 -22.93
C LYS A 6 -2.28 4.86 -22.82
N PRO A 7 -1.42 4.81 -23.84
CA PRO A 7 -0.26 5.68 -23.90
C PRO A 7 -0.66 7.16 -23.79
N GLY A 8 0.02 7.90 -22.91
CA GLY A 8 -0.28 9.29 -22.59
C GLY A 8 -1.38 9.54 -21.57
N ASP A 9 -2.01 8.49 -21.05
CA ASP A 9 -2.98 8.57 -19.95
C ASP A 9 -2.31 9.02 -18.63
N GLU A 10 -3.09 9.66 -17.76
CA GLU A 10 -2.60 10.16 -16.46
C GLU A 10 -1.95 9.06 -15.60
N PHE A 11 -2.47 7.82 -15.65
CA PHE A 11 -1.88 6.70 -14.91
C PHE A 11 -0.54 6.25 -15.51
N GLU A 12 -0.38 6.28 -16.82
CA GLU A 12 0.92 5.99 -17.46
C GLU A 12 1.95 7.07 -17.09
N ILE A 13 1.55 8.33 -17.12
CA ILE A 13 2.41 9.46 -16.74
C ILE A 13 2.79 9.35 -15.26
N ALA A 14 1.81 9.09 -14.39
CA ALA A 14 2.06 8.90 -12.96
C ALA A 14 2.99 7.72 -12.66
N LEU A 15 2.85 6.61 -13.40
CA LEU A 15 3.77 5.48 -13.27
C LEU A 15 5.20 5.82 -13.69
N LYS A 16 5.37 6.55 -14.81
CA LYS A 16 6.69 7.01 -15.27
C LYS A 16 7.36 7.94 -14.26
N ASN A 17 6.56 8.79 -13.63
CA ASN A 17 7.02 9.74 -12.61
C ASN A 17 7.09 9.14 -11.20
N LYS A 18 6.79 7.84 -11.02
CA LYS A 18 6.73 7.16 -9.72
C LYS A 18 5.72 7.80 -8.75
N GLN A 19 4.61 8.27 -9.29
CA GLN A 19 3.55 8.97 -8.57
C GLN A 19 2.24 8.16 -8.50
N LEU A 20 2.28 6.90 -8.92
CA LEU A 20 1.14 6.03 -8.79
C LEU A 20 0.93 5.65 -7.32
N HIS A 21 -0.31 5.69 -6.89
CA HIS A 21 -0.74 5.28 -5.56
C HIS A 21 -1.90 4.31 -5.67
N ARG A 22 -2.17 3.55 -4.61
CA ARG A 22 -3.30 2.61 -4.55
C ARG A 22 -4.04 2.74 -3.23
N ASN A 23 -5.35 2.72 -3.34
CA ASN A 23 -6.28 2.61 -2.22
C ASN A 23 -7.27 1.45 -2.46
N PHE A 24 -8.33 1.33 -1.66
CA PHE A 24 -9.36 0.29 -1.82
C PHE A 24 -10.15 0.39 -3.13
N GLN A 25 -10.22 1.55 -3.74
CA GLN A 25 -10.91 1.77 -5.01
C GLN A 25 -10.09 1.33 -6.23
N GLY A 26 -8.77 1.32 -6.09
CA GLY A 26 -7.84 0.99 -7.16
C GLY A 26 -6.65 1.95 -7.22
N TYR A 27 -6.08 2.12 -8.41
CA TYR A 27 -5.00 3.05 -8.63
C TYR A 27 -5.51 4.49 -8.69
N CYS A 28 -4.71 5.41 -8.16
CA CYS A 28 -4.88 6.86 -8.26
C CYS A 28 -3.52 7.53 -8.41
N THR A 29 -3.52 8.79 -8.83
CA THR A 29 -2.31 9.61 -8.88
C THR A 29 -2.05 10.28 -7.53
N ARG A 30 -0.82 10.73 -7.28
CA ARG A 30 -0.49 11.48 -6.05
C ARG A 30 -1.08 12.89 -5.99
N GLU A 31 -1.73 13.34 -7.04
CA GLU A 31 -2.49 14.61 -7.03
C GLU A 31 -3.72 14.54 -6.11
N THR A 32 -4.18 13.32 -5.79
CA THR A 32 -5.22 13.09 -4.81
C THR A 32 -4.62 12.83 -3.42
N THR A 33 -5.40 13.05 -2.36
CA THR A 33 -4.97 12.73 -0.98
C THR A 33 -4.76 11.23 -0.75
N GLY A 34 -5.20 10.38 -1.68
CA GLY A 34 -5.24 8.93 -1.53
C GLY A 34 -6.26 8.43 -0.51
N GLN A 35 -6.97 9.34 0.17
CA GLN A 35 -7.99 9.00 1.16
C GLN A 35 -9.30 8.63 0.46
N VAL A 36 -10.03 7.72 1.07
CA VAL A 36 -11.34 7.26 0.63
C VAL A 36 -12.34 7.47 1.75
N TYR A 37 -13.36 8.26 1.49
CA TYR A 37 -14.52 8.43 2.36
C TYR A 37 -15.66 7.59 1.80
N ALA A 38 -16.00 6.50 2.48
CA ALA A 38 -16.92 5.51 1.98
C ALA A 38 -18.32 5.69 2.54
N PHE A 39 -19.31 5.76 1.65
CA PHE A 39 -20.73 5.87 1.97
C PHE A 39 -21.45 4.57 1.62
N GLY A 40 -22.48 4.22 2.39
CA GLY A 40 -23.28 3.03 2.20
C GLY A 40 -22.88 1.85 3.09
N ALA A 41 -23.77 0.85 3.11
CA ALA A 41 -23.55 -0.37 3.88
C ALA A 41 -22.30 -1.13 3.38
N SER A 42 -21.58 -1.75 4.29
CA SER A 42 -20.33 -2.50 4.08
C SER A 42 -19.11 -1.72 3.58
N SER A 43 -19.26 -0.46 3.22
CA SER A 43 -18.20 0.38 2.65
C SER A 43 -17.02 0.55 3.60
N ILE A 44 -15.82 0.70 3.02
CA ILE A 44 -14.59 0.86 3.78
C ILE A 44 -13.99 2.23 3.47
N SER A 45 -13.82 3.07 4.50
CA SER A 45 -13.04 4.29 4.44
C SER A 45 -11.57 3.98 4.71
N GLN A 46 -10.70 4.63 3.93
CA GLN A 46 -9.26 4.62 4.12
C GLN A 46 -8.78 6.05 4.34
N LEU A 47 -8.42 6.35 5.56
CA LEU A 47 -7.91 7.64 5.97
C LEU A 47 -6.38 7.58 6.15
N ASP A 48 -5.75 8.71 6.38
CA ASP A 48 -4.29 8.75 6.59
C ASP A 48 -3.84 7.86 7.75
N SER A 49 -4.55 7.92 8.87
CA SER A 49 -4.20 7.21 10.10
C SER A 49 -5.24 6.18 10.56
N ALA A 50 -6.25 5.88 9.74
CA ALA A 50 -7.29 4.93 10.12
C ALA A 50 -7.97 4.27 8.93
N TYR A 51 -8.49 3.07 9.18
CA TYR A 51 -9.47 2.40 8.33
C TYR A 51 -10.76 2.24 9.11
N SER A 52 -11.91 2.40 8.46
CA SER A 52 -13.20 2.10 9.07
C SER A 52 -14.12 1.36 8.11
N GLN A 53 -14.93 0.47 8.63
CA GLN A 53 -15.94 -0.25 7.85
C GLN A 53 -17.32 -0.01 8.42
N ASN A 54 -18.24 0.38 7.57
CA ASN A 54 -19.65 0.54 7.92
C ASN A 54 -20.35 -0.80 8.17
N PHE A 55 -21.50 -0.78 8.85
CA PHE A 55 -22.33 -1.96 9.02
C PHE A 55 -22.60 -2.64 7.69
N LYS A 56 -22.45 -3.98 7.64
CA LYS A 56 -22.74 -4.77 6.44
C LYS A 56 -24.25 -4.91 6.21
N ASN A 57 -25.03 -4.97 7.29
CA ASN A 57 -26.50 -5.05 7.22
C ASN A 57 -27.05 -3.66 6.90
N ALA A 58 -27.81 -3.54 5.80
CA ALA A 58 -28.35 -2.28 5.32
C ALA A 58 -29.32 -1.63 6.31
N ALA A 59 -30.18 -2.43 6.95
CA ALA A 59 -31.15 -1.89 7.93
C ALA A 59 -30.42 -1.28 9.16
N LYS A 60 -29.37 -1.95 9.66
CA LYS A 60 -28.53 -1.39 10.75
C LYS A 60 -27.82 -0.12 10.31
N TYR A 61 -27.27 -0.11 9.08
CA TYR A 61 -26.61 1.06 8.53
C TYR A 61 -27.58 2.27 8.51
N ILE A 62 -28.77 2.08 7.93
CA ILE A 62 -29.81 3.12 7.85
C ILE A 62 -30.21 3.61 9.25
N ALA A 63 -30.50 2.68 10.16
CA ALA A 63 -30.90 3.03 11.53
C ALA A 63 -29.85 3.88 12.27
N GLU A 64 -28.55 3.66 12.04
CA GLU A 64 -27.53 4.50 12.65
C GLU A 64 -27.43 5.88 11.99
N ILE A 65 -27.56 5.95 10.66
CA ILE A 65 -27.58 7.24 9.94
C ILE A 65 -28.78 8.09 10.37
N GLU A 66 -29.97 7.49 10.53
CA GLU A 66 -31.18 8.18 10.99
C GLU A 66 -31.05 8.76 12.40
N LYS A 67 -30.17 8.19 13.24
CA LYS A 67 -29.82 8.73 14.57
C LYS A 67 -28.74 9.82 14.51
N ASN A 68 -28.32 10.25 13.31
CA ASN A 68 -27.17 11.14 13.08
C ASN A 68 -25.83 10.60 13.61
N ASN A 69 -25.67 9.29 13.63
CA ASN A 69 -24.43 8.62 14.00
C ASN A 69 -23.58 8.29 12.77
N LEU A 70 -22.28 8.08 13.01
CA LEU A 70 -21.46 7.38 12.04
C LEU A 70 -21.80 5.89 12.08
N ALA A 71 -22.25 5.35 10.94
CA ALA A 71 -22.65 3.95 10.84
C ALA A 71 -21.43 2.99 10.77
N VAL A 72 -20.41 3.25 11.58
CA VAL A 72 -19.17 2.48 11.62
C VAL A 72 -19.34 1.25 12.51
N PHE A 73 -19.11 0.07 11.94
CA PHE A 73 -19.14 -1.20 12.67
C PHE A 73 -17.80 -1.51 13.34
N ARG A 74 -16.69 -1.24 12.64
CA ARG A 74 -15.34 -1.47 13.15
C ARG A 74 -14.35 -0.49 12.53
N GLY A 75 -13.27 -0.24 13.24
CA GLY A 75 -12.17 0.60 12.77
C GLY A 75 -10.82 0.01 13.15
N TYR A 76 -9.79 0.52 12.51
CA TYR A 76 -8.40 0.21 12.81
C TYR A 76 -7.57 1.49 12.72
N SER A 77 -6.89 1.84 13.80
CA SER A 77 -5.97 2.97 13.83
C SER A 77 -4.58 2.52 13.36
N VAL A 78 -4.01 3.27 12.43
CA VAL A 78 -2.69 3.01 11.85
C VAL A 78 -1.66 3.87 12.60
N ASN A 79 -0.71 3.24 13.27
CA ASN A 79 0.40 3.96 13.90
C ASN A 79 1.46 4.39 12.88
N LYS A 80 2.45 5.19 13.33
CA LYS A 80 3.50 5.72 12.47
C LYS A 80 4.30 4.63 11.74
N GLU A 81 4.67 3.56 12.44
CA GLU A 81 5.45 2.46 11.85
C GLU A 81 4.64 1.72 10.77
N GLN A 82 3.38 1.45 11.03
CA GLN A 82 2.47 0.83 10.05
C GLN A 82 2.22 1.73 8.83
N LYS A 83 2.19 3.05 9.02
CA LYS A 83 2.09 3.99 7.91
C LYS A 83 3.34 3.90 7.02
N ILE A 84 4.52 3.90 7.60
CA ILE A 84 5.79 3.75 6.86
C ILE A 84 5.82 2.43 6.08
N VAL A 85 5.45 1.31 6.71
CA VAL A 85 5.35 0.00 6.03
C VAL A 85 4.36 0.05 4.88
N ARG A 86 3.19 0.64 5.07
CA ARG A 86 2.17 0.84 4.02
C ARG A 86 2.73 1.62 2.84
N ASP A 87 3.44 2.72 3.10
CA ASP A 87 4.01 3.57 2.06
C ASP A 87 5.12 2.85 1.27
N VAL A 88 5.94 2.05 1.93
CA VAL A 88 6.95 1.18 1.30
C VAL A 88 6.28 0.14 0.40
N ILE A 89 5.29 -0.59 0.92
CA ILE A 89 4.56 -1.60 0.14
C ILE A 89 3.88 -0.96 -1.07
N ASN A 90 3.23 0.19 -0.89
CA ASN A 90 2.59 0.92 -1.99
C ASN A 90 3.59 1.40 -3.04
N SER A 91 4.76 1.90 -2.63
CA SER A 91 5.80 2.33 -3.56
C SER A 91 6.26 1.18 -4.46
N ILE A 92 6.52 0.01 -3.88
CA ILE A 92 6.93 -1.18 -4.62
C ILE A 92 5.79 -1.67 -5.52
N MET A 93 4.59 -1.83 -4.97
CA MET A 93 3.43 -2.39 -5.68
C MET A 93 2.94 -1.51 -6.83
N CYS A 94 3.01 -0.18 -6.68
CA CYS A 94 2.48 0.76 -7.67
C CYS A 94 3.55 1.26 -8.65
N ASN A 95 4.77 1.50 -8.16
CA ASN A 95 5.82 2.14 -8.96
C ASN A 95 7.00 1.22 -9.28
N TYR A 96 6.99 -0.02 -8.80
CA TYR A 96 8.09 -0.99 -9.00
C TYR A 96 9.44 -0.48 -8.49
N TYR A 97 9.38 0.39 -7.49
CA TYR A 97 10.52 1.13 -7.00
C TYR A 97 10.34 1.48 -5.51
N LEU A 98 11.44 1.54 -4.79
CA LEU A 98 11.52 2.05 -3.43
C LEU A 98 12.73 2.96 -3.31
N ASP A 99 12.55 4.14 -2.77
CA ASP A 99 13.62 5.01 -2.28
C ASP A 99 13.38 5.30 -0.79
N VAL A 100 14.27 4.80 0.06
CA VAL A 100 14.14 4.94 1.52
C VAL A 100 14.22 6.41 1.95
N GLU A 101 14.97 7.26 1.24
CA GLU A 101 15.02 8.71 1.53
C GLU A 101 13.69 9.39 1.21
N GLU A 102 13.05 9.01 0.09
CA GLU A 102 11.73 9.53 -0.26
C GLU A 102 10.68 9.16 0.79
N ILE A 103 10.66 7.88 1.23
CA ILE A 103 9.77 7.43 2.31
C ILE A 103 10.03 8.18 3.62
N ALA A 104 11.29 8.41 3.97
CA ALA A 104 11.66 9.17 5.16
C ALA A 104 11.14 10.61 5.10
N SER A 105 11.32 11.27 3.97
CA SER A 105 10.81 12.63 3.72
C SER A 105 9.29 12.71 3.82
N MET A 106 8.57 11.78 3.18
CA MET A 106 7.10 11.71 3.22
C MET A 106 6.54 11.54 4.63
N ASN A 107 7.26 10.82 5.49
CA ASN A 107 6.82 10.51 6.86
C ASN A 107 7.45 11.41 7.94
N ASN A 108 8.15 12.47 7.56
CA ASN A 108 8.86 13.38 8.47
C ASN A 108 9.71 12.62 9.50
N CYS A 109 10.54 11.68 9.02
CA CYS A 109 11.40 10.87 9.86
C CYS A 109 12.80 10.69 9.23
N SER A 110 13.73 10.11 9.97
CA SER A 110 15.06 9.84 9.46
C SER A 110 15.10 8.56 8.61
N ARG A 111 16.03 8.52 7.64
CA ARG A 111 16.34 7.28 6.89
C ARG A 111 16.62 6.10 7.81
N ARG A 112 17.36 6.33 8.91
CA ARG A 112 17.68 5.26 9.89
C ARG A 112 16.42 4.68 10.52
N GLU A 113 15.44 5.51 10.81
CA GLU A 113 14.15 5.09 11.37
C GLU A 113 13.39 4.23 10.36
N VAL A 114 13.32 4.62 9.09
CA VAL A 114 12.69 3.82 8.05
C VAL A 114 13.39 2.47 7.92
N ILE A 115 14.72 2.42 7.78
CA ILE A 115 15.50 1.18 7.67
C ILE A 115 15.20 0.23 8.83
N ARG A 116 15.16 0.75 10.07
CA ARG A 116 14.83 -0.04 11.26
C ARG A 116 13.41 -0.61 11.18
N ILE A 117 12.43 0.22 10.82
CA ILE A 117 11.01 -0.18 10.81
C ILE A 117 10.74 -1.27 9.78
N ILE A 118 11.30 -1.12 8.57
CA ILE A 118 11.06 -2.09 7.50
C ILE A 118 12.10 -3.22 7.49
N ASP A 119 13.03 -3.21 8.44
CA ASP A 119 14.12 -4.18 8.55
C ASP A 119 14.85 -4.38 7.21
N PHE A 120 15.26 -3.24 6.61
CA PHE A 120 15.85 -3.20 5.28
C PHE A 120 17.25 -3.81 5.31
N ASP A 121 17.36 -5.02 4.79
CA ASP A 121 18.62 -5.74 4.59
C ASP A 121 18.65 -6.31 3.16
N SER A 122 19.66 -5.95 2.39
CA SER A 122 19.85 -6.45 1.01
C SER A 122 19.98 -7.97 0.95
N LYS A 123 20.47 -8.62 2.01
CA LYS A 123 20.60 -10.08 2.11
C LYS A 123 19.26 -10.79 1.99
N LYS A 124 18.19 -10.15 2.46
CA LYS A 124 16.82 -10.71 2.34
C LYS A 124 16.33 -10.82 0.89
N PHE A 125 17.04 -10.23 -0.06
CA PHE A 125 16.67 -10.17 -1.47
C PHE A 125 17.71 -10.81 -2.39
N GLU A 126 18.71 -11.54 -1.85
CA GLU A 126 19.78 -12.17 -2.64
C GLU A 126 19.23 -13.14 -3.68
N ASP A 127 18.19 -13.88 -3.35
CA ASP A 127 17.46 -14.77 -4.26
C ASP A 127 16.87 -13.98 -5.45
N PHE A 128 16.17 -12.89 -5.19
CA PHE A 128 15.59 -12.04 -6.23
C PHE A 128 16.64 -11.31 -7.07
N ILE A 129 17.77 -10.93 -6.47
CA ILE A 129 18.89 -10.30 -7.16
C ILE A 129 19.58 -11.31 -8.08
N PHE A 130 19.83 -12.53 -7.56
CA PHE A 130 20.45 -13.61 -8.32
C PHE A 130 19.61 -14.02 -9.54
N ASP A 131 18.29 -14.10 -9.36
CA ASP A 131 17.34 -14.41 -10.45
C ASP A 131 17.12 -13.21 -11.42
N GLY A 132 17.77 -12.07 -11.19
CA GLY A 132 17.63 -10.88 -12.03
C GLY A 132 16.24 -10.25 -12.00
N LEU A 133 15.53 -10.36 -10.87
CA LEU A 133 14.18 -9.82 -10.69
C LEU A 133 14.18 -8.38 -10.22
N LEU A 134 15.19 -7.99 -9.44
CA LEU A 134 15.37 -6.64 -8.94
C LEU A 134 16.85 -6.29 -8.79
N LYS A 135 17.11 -5.00 -8.58
CA LYS A 135 18.42 -4.51 -8.13
C LYS A 135 18.25 -3.62 -6.90
N ILE A 136 19.28 -3.64 -6.03
CA ILE A 136 19.41 -2.75 -4.89
C ILE A 136 20.69 -1.96 -5.05
N GLU A 137 20.59 -0.64 -5.03
CA GLU A 137 21.70 0.30 -5.07
C GLU A 137 21.60 1.23 -3.85
N LYS A 138 22.49 1.06 -2.87
CA LYS A 138 22.44 1.76 -1.58
C LYS A 138 21.09 1.49 -0.88
N PHE A 139 20.19 2.48 -0.88
CA PHE A 139 18.87 2.44 -0.22
C PHE A 139 17.71 2.54 -1.22
N LYS A 140 17.98 2.18 -2.48
CA LYS A 140 16.99 2.16 -3.55
C LYS A 140 16.84 0.74 -4.09
N LEU A 141 15.58 0.29 -4.22
CA LEU A 141 15.21 -0.98 -4.81
C LEU A 141 14.45 -0.71 -6.10
N SER A 142 14.80 -1.39 -7.18
CA SER A 142 14.12 -1.28 -8.46
C SER A 142 13.77 -2.67 -8.99
N VAL A 143 12.51 -2.89 -9.31
CA VAL A 143 12.01 -4.14 -9.90
C VAL A 143 12.10 -4.04 -11.42
N PHE A 144 12.67 -5.05 -12.06
CA PHE A 144 12.81 -5.04 -13.50
C PHE A 144 11.47 -5.22 -14.24
N LYS A 145 11.32 -4.55 -15.38
CA LYS A 145 10.07 -4.50 -16.14
C LYS A 145 9.53 -5.88 -16.53
N LYS A 146 10.43 -6.82 -16.83
CA LYS A 146 10.07 -8.20 -17.26
C LYS A 146 9.45 -9.05 -16.17
N VAL A 147 9.60 -8.67 -14.91
CA VAL A 147 9.24 -9.50 -13.75
C VAL A 147 8.24 -8.83 -12.81
N ARG A 148 7.50 -7.88 -13.32
CA ARG A 148 6.48 -7.14 -12.53
C ARG A 148 5.41 -8.03 -11.92
N LEU A 149 5.17 -9.21 -12.46
CA LEU A 149 4.25 -10.21 -11.90
C LEU A 149 4.69 -10.69 -10.51
N PHE A 150 5.99 -10.65 -10.19
CA PHE A 150 6.54 -11.04 -8.90
C PHE A 150 6.64 -9.90 -7.88
N THR A 151 6.19 -8.70 -8.25
CA THR A 151 6.27 -7.51 -7.37
C THR A 151 5.63 -7.75 -6.01
N ARG A 152 4.52 -8.50 -5.97
CA ARG A 152 3.86 -8.85 -4.71
C ARG A 152 4.78 -9.65 -3.78
N ASN A 153 5.50 -10.64 -4.31
CA ASN A 153 6.43 -11.46 -3.53
C ASN A 153 7.58 -10.63 -2.95
N ILE A 154 8.04 -9.61 -3.72
CA ILE A 154 9.05 -8.66 -3.25
C ILE A 154 8.48 -7.78 -2.13
N ALA A 155 7.30 -7.20 -2.34
CA ALA A 155 6.63 -6.35 -1.35
C ALA A 155 6.32 -7.08 -0.04
N MET A 156 5.98 -8.37 -0.10
CA MET A 156 5.73 -9.23 1.06
C MET A 156 6.92 -9.33 2.02
N ARG A 157 8.16 -9.15 1.55
CA ARG A 157 9.35 -9.17 2.41
C ARG A 157 9.40 -8.00 3.39
N PHE A 158 8.60 -6.96 3.15
CA PHE A 158 8.49 -5.78 4.01
C PHE A 158 7.27 -5.82 4.94
N ASP A 159 6.41 -6.83 4.82
CA ASP A 159 5.20 -6.93 5.65
C ASP A 159 5.50 -7.70 6.96
N PRO A 160 5.56 -7.04 8.13
CA PRO A 160 5.83 -7.69 9.40
C PRO A 160 4.69 -8.61 9.86
N LEU A 161 3.51 -8.49 9.26
CA LEU A 161 2.33 -9.27 9.64
C LEU A 161 2.23 -10.60 8.89
N ILE A 162 3.03 -10.80 7.83
CA ILE A 162 2.88 -11.96 6.94
C ILE A 162 3.17 -13.29 7.66
N ASN A 163 4.06 -13.27 8.65
CA ASN A 163 4.42 -14.42 9.47
C ASN A 163 3.56 -14.57 10.73
N GLN A 164 2.74 -13.56 11.02
CA GLN A 164 1.75 -13.65 12.08
C GLN A 164 0.52 -14.30 11.46
N LYS A 165 0.17 -15.52 11.92
CA LYS A 165 -1.03 -16.28 11.47
C LYS A 165 -2.34 -15.54 11.78
N ILE A 166 -2.51 -14.33 11.29
CA ILE A 166 -3.70 -13.51 11.43
C ILE A 166 -4.43 -13.53 10.09
N GLY A 167 -5.24 -14.54 9.89
CA GLY A 167 -6.16 -14.64 8.75
C GLY A 167 -5.73 -15.58 7.63
N THR A 168 -6.71 -16.11 6.91
CA THR A 168 -6.54 -16.84 5.66
C THR A 168 -6.34 -15.83 4.53
N TYR A 169 -5.14 -15.77 4.00
CA TYR A 169 -4.87 -15.02 2.77
C TYR A 169 -5.27 -15.86 1.55
N SER A 170 -5.73 -15.20 0.49
CA SER A 170 -5.90 -15.89 -0.78
C SER A 170 -4.55 -16.41 -1.26
N ASN A 171 -4.45 -17.70 -1.54
CA ASN A 171 -3.24 -18.27 -2.12
C ASN A 171 -2.98 -17.61 -3.48
N THR A 172 -1.77 -17.10 -3.65
CA THR A 172 -1.26 -16.75 -4.96
C THR A 172 -0.72 -18.05 -5.56
N ILE A 173 -1.23 -18.42 -6.71
CA ILE A 173 -0.70 -19.56 -7.50
C ILE A 173 0.71 -19.23 -7.93
#